data_6d5a1789f86955f0c85c4e358139c063
#
_entry.id   6d5a1789f86955f0c85c4e358139c063
#
_cell.length_a   1.000
_cell.length_b   1.000
_cell.length_c   1.000
_cell.angle_alpha   90.00
_cell.angle_beta   90.00
_cell.angle_gamma   90.00
#
_symmetry.space_group_name_H-M   'P 1'
#
loop_
_entity.id
_entity.type
_entity.pdbx_description
1 polymer ?
#
loop_
_entity_poly.entity_id
_entity_poly.type
_entity_poly.pdbx_seq_one_letter_code
_entity_poly.pdbx_strand_id
1 'polypeptide(L)'
;MNHLVGEPDGATPLTLEEMEGLLHKHVTTRGQLDELEQYNIQEGLKWLKRQNNADPFSEAFARALHKKLFGQVWKWARTFRQTEKNIGIDPQQIVVQLRLLLDNAQYWVEHSTYPAKELAARFHHKLVYIHLFPNGNGRHARIMADTILTVVLNEKPIDWAGGVDLQKMSDRRTEYIAALRAADAGDFFIR
;
A
#
# COMPACT_ATOMS: atom_id res chain seq x y z
N MET A 1 -8.92 14.23 -24.00
CA MET A 1 -8.82 12.93 -23.30
C MET A 1 -7.35 12.70 -22.96
N ASN A 2 -6.92 13.03 -21.75
CA ASN A 2 -5.53 12.82 -21.36
C ASN A 2 -5.38 11.40 -20.82
N HIS A 3 -5.08 10.46 -21.70
CA HIS A 3 -4.53 9.17 -21.27
C HIS A 3 -3.08 9.41 -20.85
N LEU A 4 -2.79 9.22 -19.57
CA LEU A 4 -1.42 9.09 -19.10
C LEU A 4 -0.85 7.83 -19.78
N VAL A 5 -0.03 8.02 -20.80
CA VAL A 5 0.51 6.94 -21.63
C VAL A 5 1.52 6.12 -20.82
N GLY A 6 1.34 4.80 -20.79
CA GLY A 6 2.30 3.84 -20.23
C GLY A 6 2.07 3.48 -18.77
N GLU A 7 1.11 2.56 -18.50
CA GLU A 7 1.04 1.92 -17.18
C GLU A 7 2.14 0.84 -17.08
N PRO A 8 2.98 0.87 -16.04
CA PRO A 8 3.95 -0.20 -15.82
C PRO A 8 3.27 -1.51 -15.49
N ASP A 9 3.88 -2.65 -15.81
CA ASP A 9 3.36 -3.98 -15.45
C ASP A 9 3.04 -4.07 -13.96
N GLY A 10 1.88 -4.67 -13.63
CA GLY A 10 1.36 -4.75 -12.26
C GLY A 10 0.83 -3.42 -11.69
N ALA A 11 0.66 -2.38 -12.50
CA ALA A 11 -0.09 -1.19 -12.09
C ALA A 11 -1.60 -1.47 -12.06
N THR A 12 -2.29 -0.82 -11.13
CA THR A 12 -3.76 -0.85 -11.07
C THR A 12 -4.30 0.28 -11.92
N PRO A 13 -5.02 0.00 -13.02
CA PRO A 13 -5.58 1.04 -13.87
C PRO A 13 -6.63 1.85 -13.11
N LEU A 14 -6.61 3.17 -13.28
CA LEU A 14 -7.64 4.07 -12.78
C LEU A 14 -8.76 4.20 -13.81
N THR A 15 -10.00 4.20 -13.34
CA THR A 15 -11.15 4.55 -14.18
C THR A 15 -11.14 6.03 -14.54
N LEU A 16 -11.93 6.44 -15.53
CA LEU A 16 -12.06 7.86 -15.90
C LEU A 16 -12.54 8.70 -14.70
N GLU A 17 -13.51 8.20 -13.95
CA GLU A 17 -14.04 8.88 -12.75
C GLU A 17 -12.95 9.00 -11.66
N GLU A 18 -12.16 7.97 -11.44
CA GLU A 18 -11.04 8.02 -10.49
C GLU A 18 -9.96 9.01 -10.95
N MET A 19 -9.68 9.11 -12.26
CA MET A 19 -8.78 10.10 -12.85
C MET A 19 -9.29 11.54 -12.67
N GLU A 20 -10.59 11.76 -12.67
CA GLU A 20 -11.19 13.07 -12.35
C GLU A 20 -10.88 13.53 -10.92
N GLY A 21 -10.55 12.57 -10.05
CA GLY A 21 -10.08 12.82 -8.69
C GLY A 21 -8.69 13.46 -8.57
N LEU A 22 -7.95 13.63 -9.68
CA LEU A 22 -6.65 14.30 -9.68
C LEU A 22 -6.82 15.79 -9.35
N LEU A 23 -6.16 16.25 -8.28
CA LEU A 23 -6.24 17.63 -7.81
C LEU A 23 -5.45 18.61 -8.68
N HIS A 24 -4.41 18.13 -9.36
CA HIS A 24 -3.48 18.90 -10.18
C HIS A 24 -3.84 18.79 -11.67
N LYS A 25 -4.75 19.64 -12.14
CA LYS A 25 -5.30 19.58 -13.51
C LYS A 25 -4.29 19.87 -14.62
N HIS A 26 -3.15 20.47 -14.30
CA HIS A 26 -2.05 20.73 -15.24
C HIS A 26 -1.15 19.52 -15.50
N VAL A 27 -1.28 18.45 -14.72
CA VAL A 27 -0.50 17.22 -14.88
C VAL A 27 -1.03 16.46 -16.10
N THR A 28 -0.16 16.23 -17.06
CA THR A 28 -0.50 15.58 -18.33
C THR A 28 0.35 14.36 -18.65
N THR A 29 1.44 14.14 -17.87
CA THR A 29 2.33 13.01 -18.07
C THR A 29 2.44 12.14 -16.82
N ARG A 30 2.78 10.88 -17.00
CA ARG A 30 3.04 9.93 -15.92
C ARG A 30 4.19 10.40 -15.02
N GLY A 31 5.27 10.89 -15.61
CA GLY A 31 6.42 11.39 -14.83
C GLY A 31 6.05 12.52 -13.88
N GLN A 32 5.26 13.50 -14.35
CA GLN A 32 4.77 14.59 -13.50
C GLN A 32 3.90 14.07 -12.33
N LEU A 33 3.05 13.08 -12.60
CA LEU A 33 2.23 12.46 -11.57
C LEU A 33 3.08 11.72 -10.54
N ASP A 34 4.05 10.94 -11.00
CA ASP A 34 4.95 10.17 -10.13
C ASP A 34 5.76 11.11 -9.21
N GLU A 35 6.25 12.24 -9.71
CA GLU A 35 6.96 13.26 -8.92
C GLU A 35 6.06 13.85 -7.81
N LEU A 36 4.81 14.20 -8.14
CA LEU A 36 3.85 14.71 -7.17
C LEU A 36 3.50 13.67 -6.10
N GLU A 37 3.24 12.44 -6.52
CA GLU A 37 2.97 11.35 -5.58
C GLU A 37 4.18 11.09 -4.66
N GLN A 38 5.39 11.11 -5.22
CA GLN A 38 6.61 10.91 -4.44
C GLN A 38 6.82 12.00 -3.40
N TYR A 39 6.59 13.26 -3.78
CA TYR A 39 6.65 14.38 -2.84
C TYR A 39 5.61 14.20 -1.71
N ASN A 40 4.36 13.90 -2.05
CA ASN A 40 3.31 13.71 -1.05
C ASN A 40 3.61 12.51 -0.11
N ILE A 41 4.18 11.42 -0.64
CA ILE A 41 4.60 10.27 0.17
C ILE A 41 5.66 10.68 1.19
N GLN A 42 6.66 11.47 0.80
CA GLN A 42 7.69 11.96 1.73
C GLN A 42 7.07 12.79 2.86
N GLU A 43 6.11 13.67 2.56
CA GLU A 43 5.39 14.44 3.58
C GLU A 43 4.56 13.52 4.50
N GLY A 44 3.92 12.50 3.92
CA GLY A 44 3.19 11.48 4.68
C GLY A 44 4.10 10.68 5.63
N LEU A 45 5.31 10.33 5.19
CA LEU A 45 6.30 9.66 6.03
C LEU A 45 6.83 10.56 7.16
N LYS A 46 7.00 11.88 6.90
CA LYS A 46 7.32 12.84 7.96
C LYS A 46 6.21 12.93 9.01
N TRP A 47 4.95 12.91 8.55
CA TRP A 47 3.80 12.85 9.47
C TRP A 47 3.84 11.57 10.29
N LEU A 48 4.05 10.41 9.68
CA LEU A 48 4.08 9.11 10.35
C LEU A 48 5.15 9.08 11.46
N LYS A 49 6.35 9.60 11.20
CA LYS A 49 7.43 9.68 12.19
C LYS A 49 7.09 10.50 13.44
N ARG A 50 6.08 11.36 13.37
CA ARG A 50 5.60 12.17 14.51
C ARG A 50 4.46 11.52 15.28
N GLN A 51 4.00 10.34 14.84
CA GLN A 51 2.90 9.62 15.50
C GLN A 51 3.46 8.74 16.62
N ASN A 52 3.47 9.25 17.84
CA ASN A 52 3.99 8.50 19.00
C ASN A 52 3.05 7.36 19.44
N ASN A 53 1.77 7.43 19.08
CA ASN A 53 0.74 6.46 19.48
C ASN A 53 -0.01 5.96 18.23
N ALA A 54 0.72 5.60 17.17
CA ALA A 54 0.10 5.01 16.00
C ALA A 54 -0.50 3.64 16.36
N ASP A 55 -1.78 3.46 16.05
CA ASP A 55 -2.43 2.15 16.13
C ASP A 55 -2.56 1.55 14.73
N PRO A 56 -1.59 0.75 14.28
CA PRO A 56 -1.60 0.16 12.95
C PRO A 56 -2.68 -0.91 12.76
N PHE A 57 -3.35 -1.33 13.82
CA PHE A 57 -4.42 -2.33 13.78
C PHE A 57 -5.82 -1.73 13.66
N SER A 58 -5.93 -0.42 13.38
CA SER A 58 -7.22 0.25 13.18
C SER A 58 -7.47 0.64 11.71
N GLU A 59 -8.74 0.51 11.26
CA GLU A 59 -9.18 1.06 9.98
C GLU A 59 -8.94 2.56 9.90
N ALA A 60 -9.13 3.27 11.00
CA ALA A 60 -8.93 4.71 11.08
C ALA A 60 -7.48 5.09 10.74
N PHE A 61 -6.51 4.35 11.26
CA PHE A 61 -5.09 4.55 10.94
C PHE A 61 -4.80 4.22 9.47
N ALA A 62 -5.29 3.08 8.96
CA ALA A 62 -5.10 2.70 7.55
C ALA A 62 -5.60 3.78 6.59
N ARG A 63 -6.79 4.34 6.85
CA ARG A 63 -7.34 5.44 6.06
C ARG A 63 -6.56 6.75 6.24
N ALA A 64 -6.16 7.08 7.47
CA ALA A 64 -5.40 8.29 7.75
C ALA A 64 -4.02 8.26 7.07
N LEU A 65 -3.32 7.13 7.15
CA LEU A 65 -2.06 6.93 6.48
C LEU A 65 -2.20 7.13 4.96
N HIS A 66 -3.17 6.47 4.33
CA HIS A 66 -3.40 6.63 2.89
C HIS A 66 -3.69 8.10 2.51
N LYS A 67 -4.48 8.81 3.32
CA LYS A 67 -4.71 10.24 3.11
C LYS A 67 -3.42 11.05 3.19
N LYS A 68 -2.54 10.74 4.13
CA LYS A 68 -1.27 11.47 4.28
C LYS A 68 -0.30 11.21 3.15
N LEU A 69 -0.31 9.99 2.59
CA LEU A 69 0.55 9.60 1.48
C LEU A 69 0.08 10.13 0.11
N PHE A 70 -1.23 10.33 -0.09
CA PHE A 70 -1.81 10.58 -1.42
C PHE A 70 -2.80 11.74 -1.48
N GLY A 71 -3.20 12.32 -0.34
CA GLY A 71 -4.30 13.27 -0.26
C GLY A 71 -3.99 14.66 -0.81
N GLN A 72 -2.74 14.99 -1.11
CA GLN A 72 -2.38 16.23 -1.82
C GLN A 72 -2.45 16.03 -3.35
N VAL A 73 -2.53 14.81 -3.82
CA VAL A 73 -2.61 14.47 -5.25
C VAL A 73 -4.01 14.01 -5.64
N TRP A 74 -4.64 13.19 -4.79
CA TRP A 74 -5.89 12.52 -5.11
C TRP A 74 -7.02 12.87 -4.15
N LYS A 75 -8.14 13.33 -4.69
CA LYS A 75 -9.36 13.65 -3.94
C LYS A 75 -9.95 12.44 -3.20
N TRP A 76 -9.87 11.26 -3.80
CA TRP A 76 -10.37 10.00 -3.22
C TRP A 76 -9.41 9.36 -2.19
N ALA A 77 -8.25 9.95 -1.94
CA ALA A 77 -7.33 9.42 -0.92
C ALA A 77 -8.06 9.23 0.42
N ARG A 78 -7.90 8.07 1.05
CA ARG A 78 -8.64 7.54 2.22
C ARG A 78 -9.98 6.86 1.95
N THR A 79 -10.55 7.01 0.75
CA THR A 79 -11.83 6.39 0.40
C THR A 79 -11.57 5.01 -0.21
N PHE A 80 -12.21 3.98 0.30
CA PHE A 80 -12.10 2.65 -0.29
C PHE A 80 -12.70 2.65 -1.69
N ARG A 81 -12.09 1.87 -2.59
CA ARG A 81 -12.59 1.72 -3.95
C ARG A 81 -13.99 1.13 -3.96
N GLN A 82 -14.77 1.53 -4.93
CA GLN A 82 -16.13 1.04 -5.17
C GLN A 82 -16.20 0.21 -6.45
N THR A 83 -15.11 0.16 -7.23
CA THR A 83 -15.01 -0.55 -8.51
C THR A 83 -14.11 -1.77 -8.39
N GLU A 84 -14.41 -2.79 -9.17
CA GLU A 84 -13.50 -3.90 -9.35
C GLU A 84 -12.23 -3.46 -10.07
N LYS A 85 -11.14 -4.14 -9.79
CA LYS A 85 -9.82 -3.91 -10.39
C LYS A 85 -9.28 -5.21 -10.97
N ASN A 86 -8.18 -5.12 -11.70
CA ASN A 86 -7.44 -6.28 -12.20
C ASN A 86 -6.88 -7.18 -11.08
N ILE A 87 -6.76 -6.65 -9.87
CA ILE A 87 -6.41 -7.36 -8.64
C ILE A 87 -7.28 -6.86 -7.49
N GLY A 88 -7.43 -7.68 -6.46
CA GLY A 88 -8.21 -7.34 -5.27
C GLY A 88 -9.50 -8.13 -5.16
N ILE A 89 -10.10 -8.04 -3.99
CA ILE A 89 -11.38 -8.70 -3.68
C ILE A 89 -12.57 -7.85 -4.15
N ASP A 90 -13.78 -8.40 -4.07
CA ASP A 90 -15.02 -7.65 -4.24
C ASP A 90 -15.01 -6.40 -3.33
N PRO A 91 -15.28 -5.19 -3.86
CA PRO A 91 -15.31 -3.96 -3.08
C PRO A 91 -16.23 -4.02 -1.87
N GLN A 92 -17.32 -4.74 -1.93
CA GLN A 92 -18.28 -4.90 -0.83
C GLN A 92 -17.68 -5.66 0.38
N GLN A 93 -16.65 -6.47 0.14
CA GLN A 93 -15.97 -7.25 1.18
C GLN A 93 -14.80 -6.51 1.84
N ILE A 94 -14.38 -5.37 1.31
CA ILE A 94 -13.17 -4.66 1.77
C ILE A 94 -13.19 -4.40 3.27
N VAL A 95 -14.28 -3.82 3.79
CA VAL A 95 -14.38 -3.44 5.21
C VAL A 95 -14.26 -4.66 6.12
N VAL A 96 -14.96 -5.75 5.77
CA VAL A 96 -14.96 -6.99 6.56
C VAL A 96 -13.59 -7.65 6.52
N GLN A 97 -13.00 -7.77 5.33
CA GLN A 97 -11.69 -8.42 5.17
C GLN A 97 -10.56 -7.60 5.79
N LEU A 98 -10.64 -6.27 5.72
CA LEU A 98 -9.69 -5.41 6.42
C LEU A 98 -9.77 -5.61 7.94
N ARG A 99 -10.97 -5.60 8.52
CA ARG A 99 -11.16 -5.83 9.96
C ARG A 99 -10.56 -7.16 10.38
N LEU A 100 -10.90 -8.24 9.67
CA LEU A 100 -10.35 -9.57 9.94
C LEU A 100 -8.83 -9.60 9.86
N LEU A 101 -8.23 -8.91 8.88
CA LEU A 101 -6.78 -8.82 8.77
C LEU A 101 -6.16 -8.07 9.96
N LEU A 102 -6.74 -6.95 10.36
CA LEU A 102 -6.24 -6.13 11.47
C LEU A 102 -6.34 -6.90 12.80
N ASP A 103 -7.49 -7.54 13.07
CA ASP A 103 -7.70 -8.36 14.26
C ASP A 103 -6.72 -9.55 14.31
N ASN A 104 -6.53 -10.23 13.17
CA ASN A 104 -5.55 -11.31 13.05
C ASN A 104 -4.11 -10.83 13.28
N ALA A 105 -3.74 -9.68 12.70
CA ALA A 105 -2.40 -9.14 12.85
C ALA A 105 -2.10 -8.76 14.31
N GLN A 106 -3.08 -8.16 14.99
CA GLN A 106 -2.97 -7.88 16.42
C GLN A 106 -2.80 -9.19 17.22
N TYR A 107 -3.62 -10.20 16.94
CA TYR A 107 -3.50 -11.52 17.56
C TYR A 107 -2.12 -12.15 17.32
N TRP A 108 -1.59 -12.08 16.09
CA TRP A 108 -0.26 -12.63 15.77
C TRP A 108 0.86 -11.94 16.56
N VAL A 109 0.75 -10.65 16.79
CA VAL A 109 1.70 -9.91 17.64
C VAL A 109 1.58 -10.35 19.10
N GLU A 110 0.38 -10.33 19.66
CA GLU A 110 0.13 -10.67 21.08
C GLU A 110 0.56 -12.10 21.44
N HIS A 111 0.44 -13.03 20.48
CA HIS A 111 0.76 -14.45 20.70
C HIS A 111 2.10 -14.88 20.08
N SER A 112 2.88 -13.95 19.52
CA SER A 112 4.14 -14.25 18.83
C SER A 112 4.00 -15.40 17.83
N THR A 113 2.91 -15.40 17.05
CA THR A 113 2.52 -16.49 16.15
C THR A 113 3.54 -16.74 15.04
N TYR A 114 4.20 -15.67 14.57
CA TYR A 114 5.21 -15.71 13.51
C TYR A 114 6.43 -14.87 13.91
N PRO A 115 7.61 -15.19 13.36
CA PRO A 115 8.76 -14.27 13.41
C PRO A 115 8.38 -12.89 12.85
N ALA A 116 8.92 -11.81 13.41
CA ALA A 116 8.50 -10.44 13.11
C ALA A 116 8.46 -10.12 11.60
N LYS A 117 9.50 -10.47 10.85
CA LYS A 117 9.56 -10.23 9.40
C LYS A 117 8.53 -11.05 8.61
N GLU A 118 8.30 -12.31 9.02
CA GLU A 118 7.28 -13.15 8.40
C GLU A 118 5.89 -12.60 8.67
N LEU A 119 5.60 -12.17 9.90
CA LEU A 119 4.35 -11.50 10.25
C LEU A 119 4.09 -10.30 9.34
N ALA A 120 5.09 -9.43 9.20
CA ALA A 120 4.99 -8.24 8.36
C ALA A 120 4.78 -8.58 6.88
N ALA A 121 5.45 -9.61 6.36
CA ALA A 121 5.27 -10.07 4.99
C ALA A 121 3.87 -10.65 4.74
N ARG A 122 3.37 -11.47 5.66
CA ARG A 122 2.00 -12.01 5.60
C ARG A 122 0.94 -10.91 5.65
N PHE A 123 1.10 -9.96 6.55
CA PHE A 123 0.24 -8.80 6.66
C PHE A 123 0.24 -7.97 5.37
N HIS A 124 1.43 -7.62 4.88
CA HIS A 124 1.62 -6.88 3.63
C HIS A 124 0.94 -7.58 2.45
N HIS A 125 1.24 -8.86 2.24
CA HIS A 125 0.66 -9.66 1.15
C HIS A 125 -0.87 -9.64 1.21
N LYS A 126 -1.46 -9.91 2.39
CA LYS A 126 -2.91 -9.93 2.54
C LYS A 126 -3.54 -8.55 2.31
N LEU A 127 -2.88 -7.48 2.77
CA LEU A 127 -3.36 -6.12 2.56
C LEU A 127 -3.32 -5.71 1.07
N VAL A 128 -2.28 -6.10 0.34
CA VAL A 128 -2.21 -5.93 -1.13
C VAL A 128 -3.31 -6.73 -1.82
N TYR A 129 -3.56 -7.96 -1.39
CA TYR A 129 -4.62 -8.81 -1.93
C TYR A 129 -6.02 -8.20 -1.73
N ILE A 130 -6.32 -7.64 -0.56
CA ILE A 130 -7.60 -6.96 -0.30
C ILE A 130 -7.77 -5.74 -1.22
N HIS A 131 -6.70 -5.00 -1.48
CA HIS A 131 -6.67 -3.88 -2.41
C HIS A 131 -7.66 -2.77 -2.06
N LEU A 132 -7.42 -2.09 -0.95
CA LEU A 132 -8.37 -1.16 -0.30
C LEU A 132 -8.80 0.02 -1.16
N PHE A 133 -7.86 0.65 -1.87
CA PHE A 133 -8.03 1.97 -2.49
C PHE A 133 -7.97 1.89 -4.02
N PRO A 134 -8.42 2.94 -4.74
CA PRO A 134 -8.31 2.99 -6.19
C PRO A 134 -6.87 2.84 -6.71
N ASN A 135 -5.88 3.36 -5.98
CA ASN A 135 -4.45 3.23 -6.28
C ASN A 135 -3.60 3.35 -5.01
N GLY A 136 -2.28 3.14 -5.13
CA GLY A 136 -1.32 3.31 -4.03
C GLY A 136 -1.26 2.14 -3.03
N ASN A 137 -1.99 1.05 -3.26
CA ASN A 137 -2.13 -0.05 -2.31
C ASN A 137 -0.81 -0.73 -1.94
N GLY A 138 0.08 -0.97 -2.89
CA GLY A 138 1.38 -1.59 -2.62
C GLY A 138 2.28 -0.72 -1.72
N ARG A 139 2.34 0.59 -1.99
CA ARG A 139 3.10 1.56 -1.16
C ARG A 139 2.51 1.67 0.24
N HIS A 140 1.19 1.80 0.31
CA HIS A 140 0.45 1.84 1.58
C HIS A 140 0.69 0.56 2.40
N ALA A 141 0.58 -0.62 1.80
CA ALA A 141 0.75 -1.90 2.49
C ALA A 141 2.17 -2.10 3.03
N ARG A 142 3.22 -1.69 2.28
CA ARG A 142 4.60 -1.73 2.77
C ARG A 142 4.79 -0.84 4.00
N ILE A 143 4.30 0.40 3.95
CA ILE A 143 4.42 1.35 5.06
C ILE A 143 3.62 0.87 6.28
N MET A 144 2.44 0.28 6.09
CA MET A 144 1.66 -0.33 7.18
C MET A 144 2.44 -1.47 7.84
N ALA A 145 3.01 -2.39 7.05
CA ALA A 145 3.81 -3.51 7.55
C ALA A 145 5.06 -3.03 8.31
N ASP A 146 5.77 -2.05 7.76
CA ASP A 146 6.93 -1.44 8.42
C ASP A 146 6.53 -0.69 9.70
N THR A 147 5.33 -0.12 9.75
CA THR A 147 4.82 0.51 10.98
C THR A 147 4.59 -0.53 12.08
N ILE A 148 4.05 -1.71 11.75
CA ILE A 148 3.93 -2.81 12.71
C ILE A 148 5.31 -3.22 13.23
N LEU A 149 6.29 -3.40 12.34
CA LEU A 149 7.64 -3.76 12.73
C LEU A 149 8.27 -2.72 13.65
N THR A 150 8.24 -1.46 13.25
CA THR A 150 9.02 -0.41 13.93
C THR A 150 8.35 0.12 15.19
N VAL A 151 7.01 0.28 15.20
CA VAL A 151 6.29 0.89 16.31
C VAL A 151 5.82 -0.15 17.32
N VAL A 152 5.37 -1.32 16.85
CA VAL A 152 4.79 -2.33 17.74
C VAL A 152 5.83 -3.36 18.17
N LEU A 153 6.65 -3.87 17.23
CA LEU A 153 7.62 -4.93 17.51
C LEU A 153 9.03 -4.41 17.82
N ASN A 154 9.28 -3.11 17.68
CA ASN A 154 10.59 -2.47 17.85
C ASN A 154 11.69 -3.14 17.00
N GLU A 155 11.34 -3.53 15.78
CA GLU A 155 12.22 -4.17 14.81
C GLU A 155 12.57 -3.23 13.67
N LYS A 156 13.58 -3.58 12.87
CA LYS A 156 13.94 -2.81 11.67
C LYS A 156 12.91 -3.06 10.56
N PRO A 157 12.59 -2.02 9.74
CA PRO A 157 11.72 -2.20 8.58
C PRO A 157 12.32 -3.19 7.57
N ILE A 158 11.48 -3.74 6.71
CA ILE A 158 11.92 -4.61 5.60
C ILE A 158 12.53 -3.75 4.51
N ASP A 159 13.64 -4.19 3.95
CA ASP A 159 14.15 -3.65 2.70
C ASP A 159 13.41 -4.30 1.51
N TRP A 160 12.27 -3.72 1.17
CA TRP A 160 11.36 -4.26 0.15
C TRP A 160 11.96 -4.33 -1.27
N ALA A 161 13.05 -3.61 -1.54
CA ALA A 161 13.60 -3.49 -2.89
C ALA A 161 15.09 -3.16 -2.94
N GLY A 162 15.84 -3.38 -1.86
CA GLY A 162 17.25 -2.98 -1.82
C GLY A 162 17.45 -1.47 -2.01
N GLY A 163 16.51 -0.63 -1.52
CA GLY A 163 16.57 0.83 -1.66
C GLY A 163 16.17 1.37 -3.04
N VAL A 164 15.68 0.51 -3.95
CA VAL A 164 15.25 0.91 -5.30
C VAL A 164 13.79 1.35 -5.31
N ASP A 165 13.48 2.36 -6.15
CA ASP A 165 12.11 2.83 -6.38
C ASP A 165 11.30 1.77 -7.15
N LEU A 166 10.41 1.06 -6.44
CA LEU A 166 9.52 0.05 -7.02
C LEU A 166 8.45 0.61 -7.96
N GLN A 167 8.39 1.93 -8.16
CA GLN A 167 7.46 2.54 -9.13
C GLN A 167 8.02 2.51 -10.54
N LYS A 168 9.36 2.48 -10.67
CA LYS A 168 10.01 2.38 -11.98
C LYS A 168 10.07 0.94 -12.43
N MET A 169 9.91 0.73 -13.73
CA MET A 169 10.15 -0.56 -14.36
C MET A 169 11.59 -0.97 -14.10
N SER A 170 11.79 -2.01 -13.30
CA SER A 170 13.10 -2.54 -12.95
C SER A 170 12.98 -4.03 -12.66
N ASP A 171 14.09 -4.75 -12.71
CA ASP A 171 14.16 -6.16 -12.32
C ASP A 171 13.64 -6.38 -10.90
N ARG A 172 13.90 -5.42 -10.00
CA ARG A 172 13.41 -5.45 -8.61
C ARG A 172 11.89 -5.36 -8.49
N ARG A 173 11.23 -4.60 -9.37
CA ARG A 173 9.77 -4.59 -9.42
C ARG A 173 9.24 -5.93 -9.90
N THR A 174 9.87 -6.54 -10.89
CA THR A 174 9.51 -7.87 -11.40
C THR A 174 9.68 -8.93 -10.31
N GLU A 175 10.79 -8.92 -9.58
CA GLU A 175 11.05 -9.79 -8.43
C GLU A 175 10.00 -9.60 -7.33
N TYR A 176 9.64 -8.35 -7.01
CA TYR A 176 8.60 -8.05 -6.03
C TYR A 176 7.23 -8.61 -6.44
N ILE A 177 6.82 -8.43 -7.69
CA ILE A 177 5.56 -8.99 -8.21
C ILE A 177 5.59 -10.52 -8.21
N ALA A 178 6.73 -11.13 -8.57
CA ALA A 178 6.92 -12.58 -8.51
C ALA A 178 6.81 -13.10 -7.06
N ALA A 179 7.37 -12.39 -6.09
CA ALA A 179 7.27 -12.74 -4.66
C ALA A 179 5.81 -12.65 -4.16
N LEU A 180 5.03 -11.65 -4.59
CA LEU A 180 3.60 -11.59 -4.26
C LEU A 180 2.84 -12.80 -4.83
N ARG A 181 3.12 -13.20 -6.06
CA ARG A 181 2.50 -14.38 -6.69
C ARG A 181 2.91 -15.69 -6.01
N ALA A 182 4.15 -15.79 -5.55
CA ALA A 182 4.61 -16.94 -4.75
C ALA A 182 3.87 -17.01 -3.41
N ALA A 183 3.69 -15.88 -2.75
CA ALA A 183 2.92 -15.77 -1.51
C ALA A 183 1.43 -16.13 -1.69
N ASP A 184 0.84 -15.88 -2.87
CA ASP A 184 -0.51 -16.37 -3.20
C ASP A 184 -0.57 -17.91 -3.16
N ALA A 185 0.52 -18.60 -3.49
CA ALA A 185 0.66 -20.05 -3.40
C ALA A 185 1.10 -20.55 -1.99
N GLY A 186 1.23 -19.64 -1.01
CA GLY A 186 1.62 -19.97 0.37
C GLY A 186 3.13 -19.96 0.64
N ASP A 187 3.96 -19.55 -0.31
CA ASP A 187 5.41 -19.43 -0.14
C ASP A 187 5.77 -18.02 0.36
N PHE A 188 6.06 -17.90 1.66
CA PHE A 188 6.44 -16.66 2.33
C PHE A 188 7.94 -16.58 2.66
N PHE A 189 8.79 -17.30 1.95
CA PHE A 189 10.23 -17.21 2.18
C PHE A 189 10.77 -15.84 1.74
N ILE A 190 11.15 -15.04 2.73
CA ILE A 190 11.87 -13.79 2.55
C ILE A 190 13.35 -14.16 2.44
N ARG A 191 13.89 -14.08 1.24
CA ARG A 191 15.34 -14.17 1.00
C ARG A 191 16.02 -12.82 1.20
#